data_e7a66e978596ca5bc5e8089642431ec7
#
_entry.id   e7a66e978596ca5bc5e8089642431ec7
#
_cell.length_a   1.000
_cell.length_b   1.000
_cell.length_c   1.000
_cell.angle_alpha   90.00
_cell.angle_beta   90.00
_cell.angle_gamma   90.00
#
_symmetry.space_group_name_H-M   'P 1'
#
loop_
_entity.id
_entity.type
_entity.pdbx_description
1 polymer ?
#
loop_
_entity_poly.entity_id
_entity_poly.type
_entity_poly.pdbx_seq_one_letter_code
_entity_poly.pdbx_strand_id
1 'polypeptide(L)'
;MYNVDIENYPEKEIVDMSIVTMQICTDGICCITDSRVLDEDKQVVSDEIFKSTVIKNVNGYNLLVGVAGAGMIDDKEVIEILNKRFDNATIKVEFGIENLLYTICSYLQTIKTDNLGTSVVFGYYENGQPHIALFEITRLGLTSLFTKTKYAVVGESRARDEMSNMISKFESQTFNEFASKCVALTQDIIHKYRNETNYGVGGYVNVIAIDENGVINISI
;
A
#
# COMPACT_ATOMS: atom_id res chain seq x y z
N MET A 1 1.42 37.68 20.66
CA MET A 1 2.15 37.13 19.50
C MET A 1 3.18 36.17 20.11
N TYR A 2 2.86 34.87 20.22
CA TYR A 2 3.75 33.88 20.82
C TYR A 2 4.50 33.24 19.65
N ASN A 3 5.81 33.48 19.59
CA ASN A 3 6.72 32.67 18.78
C ASN A 3 6.78 31.28 19.42
N VAL A 4 6.23 30.29 18.76
CA VAL A 4 6.52 28.89 19.08
C VAL A 4 7.77 28.58 18.27
N ASP A 5 8.91 28.47 18.97
CA ASP A 5 10.12 27.88 18.41
C ASP A 5 9.79 26.44 18.05
N ILE A 6 9.70 26.17 16.75
CA ILE A 6 9.68 24.81 16.21
C ILE A 6 11.10 24.30 16.41
N GLU A 7 11.36 23.72 17.59
CA GLU A 7 12.57 22.95 17.82
C GLU A 7 12.65 21.87 16.74
N ASN A 8 13.81 21.84 16.07
CA ASN A 8 14.21 20.82 15.11
C ASN A 8 14.06 19.43 15.75
N TYR A 9 12.91 18.80 15.55
CA TYR A 9 12.83 17.35 15.70
C TYR A 9 13.74 16.76 14.61
N PRO A 10 14.73 15.92 14.98
CA PRO A 10 15.49 15.21 13.98
C PRO A 10 14.47 14.47 13.11
N GLU A 11 14.47 14.73 11.83
CA GLU A 11 13.81 13.88 10.84
C GLU A 11 14.36 12.47 11.04
N LYS A 12 13.68 11.67 11.86
CA LYS A 12 13.92 10.24 11.86
C LYS A 12 13.54 9.80 10.45
N GLU A 13 14.55 9.41 9.69
CA GLU A 13 14.35 8.81 8.38
C GLU A 13 13.22 7.79 8.51
N ILE A 14 12.10 8.10 7.86
CA ILE A 14 11.05 7.12 7.63
C ILE A 14 11.74 6.03 6.82
N VAL A 15 12.02 4.91 7.46
CA VAL A 15 12.62 3.77 6.76
C VAL A 15 11.51 3.18 5.92
N ASP A 16 11.35 3.72 4.72
CA ASP A 16 10.46 3.19 3.71
C ASP A 16 10.93 1.77 3.34
N MET A 17 10.25 0.79 3.89
CA MET A 17 10.53 -0.63 3.65
C MET A 17 9.40 -1.15 2.77
N SER A 18 9.67 -1.55 1.55
CA SER A 18 8.72 -2.13 0.61
C SER A 18 8.51 -1.28 -0.64
N ILE A 19 7.84 -1.87 -1.61
CA ILE A 19 7.23 -1.15 -2.71
C ILE A 19 5.79 -1.63 -2.91
N VAL A 20 4.88 -0.70 -3.05
CA VAL A 20 3.50 -0.94 -3.47
C VAL A 20 3.21 -0.09 -4.69
N THR A 21 2.71 -0.74 -5.72
CA THR A 21 2.27 -0.11 -6.95
C THR A 21 0.82 -0.48 -7.21
N MET A 22 -0.05 0.50 -7.34
CA MET A 22 -1.46 0.30 -7.67
C MET A 22 -1.85 1.14 -8.88
N GLN A 23 -2.56 0.55 -9.83
CA GLN A 23 -3.02 1.24 -11.04
C GLN A 23 -4.43 0.87 -11.41
N ILE A 24 -5.19 1.88 -11.90
CA ILE A 24 -6.44 1.71 -12.61
C ILE A 24 -6.11 1.31 -14.05
N CYS A 25 -6.49 0.08 -14.41
CA CYS A 25 -6.38 -0.50 -15.75
C CYS A 25 -7.69 -0.35 -16.53
N THR A 26 -7.72 -0.77 -17.79
CA THR A 26 -8.94 -0.69 -18.62
C THR A 26 -10.03 -1.64 -18.16
N ASP A 27 -9.68 -2.69 -17.45
CA ASP A 27 -10.53 -3.82 -17.04
C ASP A 27 -10.51 -4.08 -15.53
N GLY A 28 -9.86 -3.21 -14.74
CA GLY A 28 -9.81 -3.39 -13.30
C GLY A 28 -8.84 -2.46 -12.58
N ILE A 29 -8.58 -2.77 -11.31
CA ILE A 29 -7.54 -2.14 -10.51
C ILE A 29 -6.55 -3.23 -10.12
N CYS A 30 -5.26 -3.02 -10.39
CA CYS A 30 -4.20 -3.97 -10.10
C CYS A 30 -3.26 -3.40 -9.02
N CYS A 31 -2.88 -4.23 -8.06
CA CYS A 31 -1.88 -3.93 -7.03
C CYS A 31 -0.74 -4.92 -7.10
N ILE A 32 0.48 -4.41 -7.07
CA ILE A 32 1.73 -5.18 -7.10
C ILE A 32 2.57 -4.77 -5.90
N THR A 33 3.08 -5.75 -5.16
CA THR A 33 3.92 -5.54 -3.99
C THR A 33 5.10 -6.51 -3.97
N ASP A 34 6.18 -6.11 -3.32
CA ASP A 34 7.21 -7.05 -2.85
C ASP A 34 6.78 -7.73 -1.55
N SER A 35 7.58 -8.68 -1.03
CA SER A 35 7.25 -9.42 0.21
C SER A 35 8.29 -9.27 1.33
N ARG A 36 9.34 -8.46 1.16
CA ARG A 36 10.40 -8.31 2.17
C ARG A 36 9.94 -7.47 3.36
N VAL A 37 10.25 -7.93 4.57
CA VAL A 37 10.12 -7.18 5.82
C VAL A 37 11.47 -7.11 6.50
N LEU A 38 11.82 -5.91 6.98
CA LEU A 38 13.00 -5.66 7.81
C LEU A 38 12.57 -5.35 9.25
N ASP A 39 13.46 -5.60 10.21
CA ASP A 39 13.32 -5.13 11.58
C ASP A 39 13.82 -3.67 11.76
N GLU A 40 13.82 -3.18 13.00
CA GLU A 40 14.28 -1.84 13.34
C GLU A 40 15.79 -1.64 13.05
N ASP A 41 16.57 -2.73 13.05
CA ASP A 41 18.00 -2.73 12.73
C ASP A 41 18.25 -2.93 11.21
N LYS A 42 17.20 -2.87 10.40
CA LYS A 42 17.22 -3.07 8.95
C LYS A 42 17.73 -4.46 8.52
N GLN A 43 17.53 -5.47 9.36
CA GLN A 43 17.82 -6.86 9.01
C GLN A 43 16.57 -7.52 8.41
N VAL A 44 16.77 -8.43 7.45
CA VAL A 44 15.66 -9.16 6.83
C VAL A 44 15.05 -10.11 7.85
N VAL A 45 13.80 -9.87 8.22
CA VAL A 45 12.98 -10.75 9.08
C VAL A 45 12.29 -11.82 8.24
N SER A 46 11.75 -11.41 7.09
CA SER A 46 11.06 -12.30 6.18
C SER A 46 11.09 -11.77 4.75
N ASP A 47 11.10 -12.68 3.80
CA ASP A 47 10.90 -12.42 2.37
C ASP A 47 9.56 -13.00 1.86
N GLU A 48 8.63 -13.37 2.76
CA GLU A 48 7.40 -14.10 2.44
C GLU A 48 6.12 -13.44 2.96
N ILE A 49 6.20 -12.19 3.46
CA ILE A 49 5.05 -11.48 4.03
C ILE A 49 4.17 -10.88 2.93
N PHE A 50 2.89 -11.22 2.92
CA PHE A 50 1.93 -10.59 2.03
C PHE A 50 1.69 -9.12 2.43
N LYS A 51 1.81 -8.22 1.46
CA LYS A 51 1.61 -6.77 1.65
C LYS A 51 0.40 -6.22 0.90
N SER A 52 -0.38 -7.11 0.30
CA SER A 52 -1.63 -6.75 -0.38
C SER A 52 -2.71 -7.79 -0.14
N THR A 53 -3.94 -7.33 -0.10
CA THR A 53 -5.13 -8.16 0.10
C THR A 53 -6.37 -7.50 -0.48
N VAL A 54 -7.50 -8.21 -0.46
CA VAL A 54 -8.81 -7.62 -0.67
C VAL A 54 -9.63 -7.79 0.60
N ILE A 55 -10.00 -6.69 1.23
CA ILE A 55 -11.02 -6.67 2.29
C ILE A 55 -12.37 -6.81 1.61
N LYS A 56 -13.06 -7.91 1.89
CA LYS A 56 -14.27 -8.28 1.18
C LYS A 56 -15.51 -7.71 1.86
N ASN A 57 -16.41 -7.17 1.05
CA ASN A 57 -17.78 -6.81 1.45
C ASN A 57 -17.87 -5.95 2.73
N VAL A 58 -16.94 -5.02 2.92
CA VAL A 58 -17.04 -4.04 4.01
C VAL A 58 -17.99 -2.93 3.58
N ASN A 59 -19.12 -2.77 4.28
CA ASN A 59 -20.21 -1.88 3.89
C ASN A 59 -20.66 -2.03 2.41
N GLY A 60 -20.54 -3.24 1.84
CA GLY A 60 -20.84 -3.49 0.42
C GLY A 60 -19.69 -3.22 -0.55
N TYR A 61 -18.54 -2.75 -0.08
CA TYR A 61 -17.35 -2.52 -0.91
C TYR A 61 -16.37 -3.69 -0.84
N ASN A 62 -15.72 -4.00 -1.96
CA ASN A 62 -14.49 -4.77 -2.01
C ASN A 62 -13.31 -3.79 -2.12
N LEU A 63 -12.43 -3.78 -1.13
CA LEU A 63 -11.30 -2.86 -1.06
C LEU A 63 -10.01 -3.62 -1.36
N LEU A 64 -9.38 -3.33 -2.49
CA LEU A 64 -8.01 -3.76 -2.78
C LEU A 64 -7.07 -2.92 -1.92
N VAL A 65 -6.21 -3.55 -1.13
CA VAL A 65 -5.34 -2.88 -0.19
C VAL A 65 -3.89 -3.27 -0.45
N GLY A 66 -3.01 -2.27 -0.49
CA GLY A 66 -1.56 -2.45 -0.47
C GLY A 66 -0.94 -1.68 0.69
N VAL A 67 0.05 -2.26 1.37
CA VAL A 67 0.70 -1.68 2.56
C VAL A 67 2.20 -1.58 2.34
N ALA A 68 2.78 -0.39 2.51
CA ALA A 68 4.21 -0.14 2.52
C ALA A 68 4.66 0.51 3.84
N GLY A 69 5.95 0.47 4.15
CA GLY A 69 6.49 0.92 5.43
C GLY A 69 6.41 -0.19 6.47
N ALA A 70 5.98 0.12 7.70
CA ALA A 70 5.80 -0.91 8.73
C ALA A 70 4.67 -1.88 8.33
N GLY A 71 5.05 -3.02 7.80
CA GLY A 71 4.13 -4.11 7.43
C GLY A 71 3.63 -4.94 8.61
N MET A 72 4.21 -4.72 9.80
CA MET A 72 3.89 -5.43 11.04
C MET A 72 3.49 -4.43 12.12
N ILE A 73 2.54 -4.81 12.97
CA ILE A 73 2.15 -4.10 14.20
C ILE A 73 2.11 -5.14 15.30
N ASP A 74 2.98 -5.00 16.33
CA ASP A 74 3.07 -5.93 17.45
C ASP A 74 3.18 -7.40 16.99
N ASP A 75 4.13 -7.70 16.09
CA ASP A 75 4.40 -9.01 15.50
C ASP A 75 3.24 -9.61 14.66
N LYS A 76 2.27 -8.79 14.27
CA LYS A 76 1.16 -9.20 13.39
C LYS A 76 1.20 -8.46 12.07
N GLU A 77 0.97 -9.18 11.01
CA GLU A 77 0.88 -8.58 9.69
C GLU A 77 -0.31 -7.62 9.60
N VAL A 78 -0.07 -6.40 9.12
CA VAL A 78 -1.13 -5.39 8.92
C VAL A 78 -2.25 -5.95 8.04
N ILE A 79 -1.92 -6.72 7.02
CA ILE A 79 -2.88 -7.37 6.13
C ILE A 79 -3.77 -8.36 6.88
N GLU A 80 -3.21 -9.18 7.78
CA GLU A 80 -3.99 -10.10 8.60
C GLU A 80 -4.93 -9.36 9.55
N ILE A 81 -4.44 -8.29 10.18
CA ILE A 81 -5.24 -7.44 11.06
C ILE A 81 -6.44 -6.85 10.30
N LEU A 82 -6.20 -6.32 9.10
CA LEU A 82 -7.23 -5.72 8.25
C LEU A 82 -8.30 -6.75 7.87
N ASN A 83 -7.90 -7.91 7.36
CA ASN A 83 -8.83 -8.97 6.96
C ASN A 83 -9.67 -9.45 8.16
N LYS A 84 -9.02 -9.77 9.26
CA LYS A 84 -9.70 -10.26 10.47
C LYS A 84 -10.71 -9.28 11.03
N ARG A 85 -10.44 -7.98 10.92
CA ARG A 85 -11.27 -6.92 11.53
C ARG A 85 -12.39 -6.46 10.61
N PHE A 86 -12.15 -6.43 9.30
CA PHE A 86 -13.00 -5.71 8.35
C PHE A 86 -13.68 -6.59 7.30
N ASP A 87 -13.23 -7.83 7.05
CA ASP A 87 -13.92 -8.72 6.13
C ASP A 87 -15.38 -8.94 6.55
N ASN A 88 -16.31 -8.67 5.62
CA ASN A 88 -17.76 -8.75 5.82
C ASN A 88 -18.29 -7.88 6.98
N ALA A 89 -17.54 -6.85 7.36
CA ALA A 89 -17.93 -5.98 8.44
C ALA A 89 -18.94 -4.92 7.98
N THR A 90 -19.89 -4.60 8.85
CA THR A 90 -20.73 -3.42 8.71
C THR A 90 -20.29 -2.38 9.72
N ILE A 91 -19.73 -1.28 9.24
CA ILE A 91 -19.21 -0.18 10.06
C ILE A 91 -20.19 1.00 9.95
N LYS A 92 -20.60 1.53 11.10
CA LYS A 92 -21.38 2.76 11.09
C LYS A 92 -20.50 3.93 10.72
N VAL A 93 -20.58 4.37 9.47
CA VAL A 93 -19.94 5.58 8.99
C VAL A 93 -21.02 6.53 8.49
N GLU A 94 -20.87 7.80 8.84
CA GLU A 94 -21.67 8.86 8.27
C GLU A 94 -20.96 9.31 6.97
N PHE A 95 -21.63 9.33 5.81
CA PHE A 95 -21.10 9.88 4.57
C PHE A 95 -20.00 9.11 3.82
N GLY A 96 -20.39 8.01 3.18
CA GLY A 96 -19.67 7.47 2.02
C GLY A 96 -18.36 6.71 2.30
N ILE A 97 -17.71 6.31 1.20
CA ILE A 97 -16.51 5.48 1.18
C ILE A 97 -15.30 6.17 1.84
N GLU A 98 -15.15 7.48 1.68
CA GLU A 98 -14.02 8.22 2.25
C GLU A 98 -13.95 8.07 3.77
N ASN A 99 -15.09 8.23 4.47
CA ASN A 99 -15.15 8.05 5.91
C ASN A 99 -14.94 6.59 6.34
N LEU A 100 -15.32 5.63 5.50
CA LEU A 100 -14.99 4.22 5.73
C LEU A 100 -13.48 4.01 5.70
N LEU A 101 -12.78 4.51 4.69
CA LEU A 101 -11.32 4.40 4.58
C LEU A 101 -10.62 5.11 5.75
N TYR A 102 -11.09 6.29 6.12
CA TYR A 102 -10.60 6.99 7.32
C TYR A 102 -10.78 6.15 8.59
N THR A 103 -11.93 5.49 8.75
CA THR A 103 -12.20 4.63 9.91
C THR A 103 -11.25 3.44 9.97
N ILE A 104 -10.98 2.81 8.83
CA ILE A 104 -10.02 1.70 8.73
C ILE A 104 -8.61 2.16 9.10
N CYS A 105 -8.16 3.27 8.53
CA CYS A 105 -6.83 3.82 8.82
C CYS A 105 -6.68 4.35 10.24
N SER A 106 -7.73 4.97 10.81
CA SER A 106 -7.75 5.39 12.20
C SER A 106 -7.64 4.21 13.15
N TYR A 107 -8.27 3.08 12.83
CA TYR A 107 -8.09 1.86 13.61
C TYR A 107 -6.63 1.38 13.59
N LEU A 108 -5.98 1.34 12.43
CA LEU A 108 -4.56 0.99 12.33
C LEU A 108 -3.70 1.96 13.16
N GLN A 109 -3.99 3.26 13.12
CA GLN A 109 -3.29 4.26 13.92
C GLN A 109 -3.43 4.01 15.43
N THR A 110 -4.63 3.63 15.89
CA THR A 110 -4.88 3.40 17.33
C THR A 110 -4.14 2.19 17.90
N ILE A 111 -3.85 1.18 17.07
CA ILE A 111 -3.13 -0.03 17.49
C ILE A 111 -1.62 0.04 17.21
N LYS A 112 -1.14 1.08 16.53
CA LYS A 112 0.25 1.28 16.18
C LYS A 112 1.04 1.78 17.39
N THR A 113 2.05 1.01 17.81
CA THR A 113 2.89 1.33 18.98
C THR A 113 4.25 1.89 18.60
N ASP A 114 4.73 1.56 17.39
CA ASP A 114 6.01 2.04 16.85
C ASP A 114 5.90 3.45 16.24
N ASN A 115 7.05 4.06 15.93
CA ASN A 115 7.14 5.37 15.29
C ASN A 115 7.37 5.28 13.76
N LEU A 116 7.35 4.06 13.19
CA LEU A 116 7.57 3.87 11.75
C LEU A 116 6.34 4.33 10.96
N GLY A 117 6.56 4.95 9.82
CA GLY A 117 5.48 5.31 8.89
C GLY A 117 4.87 4.06 8.24
N THR A 118 3.58 4.11 7.96
CA THR A 118 2.87 3.08 7.20
C THR A 118 2.03 3.75 6.14
N SER A 119 2.30 3.45 4.88
CA SER A 119 1.48 3.88 3.75
C SER A 119 0.47 2.80 3.42
N VAL A 120 -0.80 3.17 3.32
CA VAL A 120 -1.89 2.26 2.91
C VAL A 120 -2.53 2.80 1.65
N VAL A 121 -2.52 2.00 0.60
CA VAL A 121 -3.15 2.34 -0.69
C VAL A 121 -4.40 1.49 -0.84
N PHE A 122 -5.52 2.16 -1.14
CA PHE A 122 -6.80 1.51 -1.43
C PHE A 122 -7.18 1.67 -2.89
N GLY A 123 -7.59 0.56 -3.52
CA GLY A 123 -8.31 0.55 -4.79
C GLY A 123 -9.75 0.08 -4.55
N TYR A 124 -10.72 0.79 -5.12
CA TYR A 124 -12.14 0.48 -4.92
C TYR A 124 -12.99 0.99 -6.08
N TYR A 125 -14.21 0.49 -6.15
CA TYR A 125 -15.23 0.99 -7.09
C TYR A 125 -16.30 1.75 -6.33
N GLU A 126 -16.64 2.94 -6.82
CA GLU A 126 -17.77 3.73 -6.33
C GLU A 126 -18.62 4.15 -7.55
N ASN A 127 -19.92 3.81 -7.52
CA ASN A 127 -20.84 4.06 -8.65
C ASN A 127 -20.32 3.53 -9.99
N GLY A 128 -19.69 2.34 -10.01
CA GLY A 128 -19.11 1.70 -11.19
C GLY A 128 -17.82 2.35 -11.68
N GLN A 129 -17.26 3.33 -10.98
CA GLN A 129 -16.01 3.99 -11.34
C GLN A 129 -14.87 3.53 -10.43
N PRO A 130 -13.69 3.21 -10.98
CA PRO A 130 -12.52 2.83 -10.20
C PRO A 130 -11.84 4.05 -9.57
N HIS A 131 -11.39 3.91 -8.33
CA HIS A 131 -10.70 4.95 -7.57
C HIS A 131 -9.49 4.39 -6.84
N ILE A 132 -8.52 5.27 -6.57
CA ILE A 132 -7.37 4.99 -5.70
C ILE A 132 -7.31 6.07 -4.62
N ALA A 133 -7.09 5.64 -3.37
CA ALA A 133 -6.82 6.52 -2.24
C ALA A 133 -5.55 6.09 -1.51
N LEU A 134 -4.76 7.07 -1.06
CA LEU A 134 -3.53 6.85 -0.29
C LEU A 134 -3.68 7.45 1.11
N PHE A 135 -3.25 6.70 2.11
CA PHE A 135 -3.17 7.14 3.50
C PHE A 135 -1.76 6.93 4.04
N GLU A 136 -1.23 7.96 4.69
CA GLU A 136 0.01 7.89 5.46
C GLU A 136 -0.35 7.89 6.95
N ILE A 137 0.04 6.82 7.63
CA ILE A 137 -0.26 6.59 9.03
C ILE A 137 1.02 6.68 9.84
N THR A 138 1.08 7.61 10.77
CA THR A 138 2.13 7.70 11.77
C THR A 138 1.50 7.67 13.17
N ARG A 139 2.28 7.43 14.19
CA ARG A 139 1.80 7.52 15.58
C ARG A 139 1.20 8.90 15.91
N LEU A 140 1.70 9.95 15.26
CA LEU A 140 1.31 11.34 15.55
C LEU A 140 0.16 11.85 14.69
N GLY A 141 -0.15 11.18 13.60
CA GLY A 141 -1.17 11.67 12.68
C GLY A 141 -1.53 10.72 11.55
N LEU A 142 -2.62 11.03 10.91
CA LEU A 142 -3.16 10.39 9.73
C LEU A 142 -3.32 11.43 8.64
N THR A 143 -2.67 11.21 7.51
CA THR A 143 -2.80 12.06 6.32
C THR A 143 -3.44 11.25 5.21
N SER A 144 -4.33 11.85 4.45
CA SER A 144 -4.95 11.19 3.28
C SER A 144 -4.74 11.99 2.02
N LEU A 145 -4.60 11.27 0.92
CA LEU A 145 -4.60 11.81 -0.43
C LEU A 145 -5.57 11.00 -1.29
N PHE A 146 -6.75 11.56 -1.56
CA PHE A 146 -7.67 11.01 -2.55
C PHE A 146 -7.20 11.46 -3.92
N THR A 147 -6.49 10.57 -4.59
CA THR A 147 -5.84 10.91 -5.86
C THR A 147 -6.82 10.80 -7.02
N LYS A 148 -6.75 11.79 -7.93
CA LYS A 148 -7.38 11.70 -9.26
C LYS A 148 -6.48 11.01 -10.27
N THR A 149 -5.28 10.59 -9.87
CA THR A 149 -4.35 9.88 -10.74
C THR A 149 -4.80 8.45 -10.95
N LYS A 150 -4.39 7.88 -12.09
CA LYS A 150 -4.70 6.49 -12.43
C LYS A 150 -3.77 5.49 -11.73
N TYR A 151 -2.79 5.95 -10.95
CA TYR A 151 -1.84 5.10 -10.24
C TYR A 151 -1.36 5.74 -8.94
N ALA A 152 -0.89 4.89 -8.03
CA ALA A 152 -0.13 5.26 -6.84
C ALA A 152 1.09 4.34 -6.71
N VAL A 153 2.23 4.91 -6.32
CA VAL A 153 3.45 4.18 -5.98
C VAL A 153 3.96 4.70 -4.64
N VAL A 154 4.11 3.81 -3.68
CA VAL A 154 4.59 4.14 -2.33
C VAL A 154 5.66 3.16 -1.89
N GLY A 155 6.47 3.54 -0.90
CA GLY A 155 7.51 2.71 -0.33
C GLY A 155 8.91 3.27 -0.55
N GLU A 156 9.91 2.40 -0.57
CA GLU A 156 11.34 2.77 -0.63
C GLU A 156 11.61 3.78 -1.74
N SER A 157 12.28 4.88 -1.41
CA SER A 157 12.36 6.07 -2.25
C SER A 157 12.94 5.81 -3.64
N ARG A 158 14.03 5.04 -3.74
CA ARG A 158 14.67 4.73 -5.02
C ARG A 158 13.80 3.82 -5.89
N ALA A 159 13.22 2.77 -5.27
CA ALA A 159 12.29 1.87 -5.96
C ALA A 159 11.04 2.62 -6.42
N ARG A 160 10.47 3.47 -5.56
CA ARG A 160 9.31 4.31 -5.86
C ARG A 160 9.60 5.23 -7.05
N ASP A 161 10.75 5.90 -7.06
CA ASP A 161 11.11 6.84 -8.13
C ASP A 161 11.34 6.11 -9.48
N GLU A 162 12.02 4.96 -9.47
CA GLU A 162 12.20 4.13 -10.67
C GLU A 162 10.85 3.63 -11.19
N MET A 163 9.98 3.09 -10.31
CA MET A 163 8.67 2.58 -10.66
C MET A 163 7.76 3.70 -11.20
N SER A 164 7.70 4.84 -10.51
CA SER A 164 6.88 5.99 -10.94
C SER A 164 7.30 6.53 -12.30
N ASN A 165 8.61 6.62 -12.56
CA ASN A 165 9.15 7.06 -13.85
C ASN A 165 8.78 6.12 -15.01
N MET A 166 8.64 4.82 -14.73
CA MET A 166 8.25 3.84 -15.75
C MET A 166 6.74 3.83 -15.96
N ILE A 167 5.95 3.80 -14.88
CA ILE A 167 4.49 3.74 -14.95
C ILE A 167 3.90 4.98 -15.58
N SER A 168 4.48 6.16 -15.34
CA SER A 168 4.03 7.41 -15.96
C SER A 168 4.07 7.39 -17.50
N LYS A 169 4.84 6.48 -18.07
CA LYS A 169 4.98 6.28 -19.54
C LYS A 169 4.07 5.18 -20.08
N PHE A 170 3.38 4.45 -19.19
CA PHE A 170 2.50 3.40 -19.62
C PHE A 170 1.20 4.01 -20.16
N GLU A 171 0.84 3.58 -21.36
CA GLU A 171 -0.47 3.86 -21.93
C GLU A 171 -1.55 3.07 -21.19
N SER A 172 -2.81 3.32 -21.52
CA SER A 172 -3.93 2.55 -20.98
C SER A 172 -3.78 1.06 -21.32
N GLN A 173 -3.75 0.20 -20.32
CA GLN A 173 -3.46 -1.24 -20.43
C GLN A 173 -4.51 -2.05 -19.67
N THR A 174 -4.63 -3.32 -20.05
CA THR A 174 -5.30 -4.31 -19.19
C THR A 174 -4.48 -4.59 -17.93
N PHE A 175 -5.15 -5.13 -16.90
CA PHE A 175 -4.41 -5.50 -15.67
C PHE A 175 -3.35 -6.59 -15.92
N ASN A 176 -3.55 -7.50 -16.88
CA ASN A 176 -2.54 -8.52 -17.24
C ASN A 176 -1.29 -7.89 -17.88
N GLU A 177 -1.48 -6.95 -18.83
CA GLU A 177 -0.36 -6.22 -19.44
C GLU A 177 0.41 -5.38 -18.42
N PHE A 178 -0.32 -4.68 -17.56
CA PHE A 178 0.26 -3.90 -16.49
C PHE A 178 1.03 -4.79 -15.50
N ALA A 179 0.39 -5.87 -15.01
CA ALA A 179 0.99 -6.80 -14.08
C ALA A 179 2.29 -7.40 -14.64
N SER A 180 2.28 -7.89 -15.87
CA SER A 180 3.48 -8.48 -16.51
C SER A 180 4.65 -7.50 -16.58
N LYS A 181 4.39 -6.23 -16.96
CA LYS A 181 5.43 -5.20 -17.01
C LYS A 181 5.96 -4.81 -15.64
N CYS A 182 5.05 -4.61 -14.67
CA CYS A 182 5.45 -4.21 -13.33
C CYS A 182 6.12 -5.33 -12.53
N VAL A 183 5.71 -6.58 -12.72
CA VAL A 183 6.40 -7.73 -12.12
C VAL A 183 7.86 -7.78 -12.61
N ALA A 184 8.08 -7.69 -13.93
CA ALA A 184 9.41 -7.67 -14.50
C ALA A 184 10.25 -6.51 -13.92
N LEU A 185 9.68 -5.29 -13.89
CA LEU A 185 10.36 -4.12 -13.35
C LEU A 185 10.67 -4.26 -11.84
N THR A 186 9.72 -4.78 -11.05
CA THR A 186 9.95 -5.03 -9.62
C THR A 186 11.08 -6.04 -9.42
N GLN A 187 11.11 -7.11 -10.22
CA GLN A 187 12.18 -8.12 -10.17
C GLN A 187 13.53 -7.50 -10.55
N ASP A 188 13.59 -6.63 -11.57
CA ASP A 188 14.79 -5.92 -11.95
C ASP A 188 15.31 -5.01 -10.83
N ILE A 189 14.41 -4.30 -10.13
CA ILE A 189 14.73 -3.48 -8.96
C ILE A 189 15.29 -4.36 -7.83
N ILE A 190 14.62 -5.46 -7.48
CA ILE A 190 15.09 -6.42 -6.49
C ILE A 190 16.48 -6.94 -6.85
N HIS A 191 16.69 -7.33 -8.11
CA HIS A 191 17.98 -7.84 -8.58
C HIS A 191 19.09 -6.79 -8.51
N LYS A 192 18.80 -5.56 -8.91
CA LYS A 192 19.72 -4.43 -8.89
C LYS A 192 20.28 -4.13 -7.51
N TYR A 193 19.40 -4.17 -6.49
CA TYR A 193 19.74 -3.81 -5.12
C TYR A 193 19.95 -5.01 -4.17
N ARG A 194 19.94 -6.24 -4.69
CA ARG A 194 20.01 -7.48 -3.89
C ARG A 194 21.21 -7.59 -2.95
N ASN A 195 22.31 -6.91 -3.25
CA ASN A 195 23.54 -6.95 -2.45
C ASN A 195 23.57 -5.84 -1.36
N GLU A 196 22.58 -4.99 -1.31
CA GLU A 196 22.45 -3.97 -0.27
C GLU A 196 21.73 -4.58 0.93
N THR A 197 22.42 -4.76 2.04
CA THR A 197 21.90 -5.43 3.23
C THR A 197 20.71 -4.70 3.87
N ASN A 198 20.60 -3.40 3.64
CA ASN A 198 19.57 -2.54 4.23
C ASN A 198 18.50 -2.10 3.24
N TYR A 199 18.40 -2.77 2.09
CA TYR A 199 17.42 -2.40 1.07
C TYR A 199 16.07 -3.06 1.36
N GLY A 200 15.04 -2.25 1.55
CA GLY A 200 13.73 -2.67 2.02
C GLY A 200 12.85 -3.38 0.99
N VAL A 201 13.27 -3.46 -0.28
CA VAL A 201 12.52 -4.13 -1.35
C VAL A 201 13.16 -5.48 -1.67
N GLY A 202 12.36 -6.55 -1.67
CA GLY A 202 12.89 -7.90 -1.92
C GLY A 202 11.85 -9.00 -1.77
N GLY A 203 12.33 -10.24 -1.77
CA GLY A 203 11.48 -11.41 -1.68
C GLY A 203 10.70 -11.69 -2.97
N TYR A 204 9.46 -12.11 -2.84
CA TYR A 204 8.57 -12.42 -3.97
C TYR A 204 7.77 -11.20 -4.40
N VAL A 205 7.31 -11.20 -5.64
CA VAL A 205 6.38 -10.20 -6.16
C VAL A 205 4.97 -10.76 -6.10
N ASN A 206 4.10 -10.08 -5.37
CA ASN A 206 2.69 -10.42 -5.26
C ASN A 206 1.85 -9.54 -6.18
N VAL A 207 0.83 -10.12 -6.79
CA VAL A 207 -0.11 -9.43 -7.68
C VAL A 207 -1.54 -9.78 -7.31
N ILE A 208 -2.35 -8.76 -7.09
CA ILE A 208 -3.78 -8.89 -6.85
C ILE A 208 -4.51 -7.87 -7.71
N ALA A 209 -5.66 -8.25 -8.27
CA ALA A 209 -6.55 -7.30 -8.96
C ALA A 209 -8.00 -7.48 -8.55
N ILE A 210 -8.76 -6.40 -8.74
CA ILE A 210 -10.22 -6.39 -8.62
C ILE A 210 -10.83 -5.73 -9.85
N ASP A 211 -12.04 -6.16 -10.20
CA ASP A 211 -13.00 -5.42 -11.01
C ASP A 211 -14.18 -4.94 -10.15
N GLU A 212 -15.21 -4.43 -10.78
CA GLU A 212 -16.44 -4.00 -10.08
C GLU A 212 -17.16 -5.15 -9.36
N ASN A 213 -16.92 -6.42 -9.74
CA ASN A 213 -17.55 -7.61 -9.18
C ASN A 213 -16.71 -8.26 -8.07
N GLY A 214 -15.44 -7.87 -7.91
CA GLY A 214 -14.57 -8.36 -6.86
C GLY A 214 -13.18 -8.81 -7.32
N VAL A 215 -12.64 -9.83 -6.65
CA VAL A 215 -11.27 -10.33 -6.91
C VAL A 215 -11.17 -11.03 -8.26
N ILE A 216 -10.16 -10.67 -9.02
CA ILE A 216 -9.80 -11.31 -10.30
C ILE A 216 -8.59 -12.23 -10.09
N ASN A 217 -8.64 -13.42 -10.69
CA ASN A 217 -7.46 -14.28 -10.80
C ASN A 217 -6.60 -13.81 -11.96
N ILE A 218 -5.36 -13.40 -11.66
CA ILE A 218 -4.38 -13.00 -12.67
C ILE A 218 -3.54 -14.22 -13.03
N SER A 219 -3.43 -14.48 -14.32
CA SER A 219 -2.48 -15.47 -14.87
C SER A 219 -1.26 -14.71 -15.43
N ILE A 220 -0.15 -14.74 -14.70
CA ILE A 220 1.13 -14.14 -15.11
C ILE A 220 2.10 -15.25 -15.49
#